data_fa9596d1e9ece81f5954b956261a074f
#
_entry.id   fa9596d1e9ece81f5954b956261a074f
#
_cell.length_a   1.000
_cell.length_b   1.000
_cell.length_c   1.000
_cell.angle_alpha   90.00
_cell.angle_beta   90.00
_cell.angle_gamma   90.00
#
_symmetry.space_group_name_H-M   'P 1'
#
loop_
_entity.id
_entity.type
_entity.pdbx_description
1 polymer ?
#
loop_
_entity_poly.entity_id
_entity_poly.type
_entity_poly.pdbx_seq_one_letter_code
_entity_poly.pdbx_strand_id
1 'polypeptide(L)'
;MDIINRYNRNEFFSADSIHFDTSLKYTTPGGRTVYGGGGIMPDIFIPMDTTGYTAYYNKVWNTNVLYRFTLDFTDRHREEVDAIKSLEQLDEFFAKHDLIKEFTAYAERNGVATNRHQLAVSRNTILAQLRAYIGRNTPMGDAGFYYNIYAVDEVLKRAVVEIKSRKK
;
A
#
# COMPACT_ATOMS: atom_id res chain seq x y z
N MET A 1 -0.18 -23.31 -3.85
CA MET A 1 -0.71 -23.39 -5.24
C MET A 1 -2.04 -22.68 -5.44
N ASP A 2 -2.91 -22.61 -4.45
CA ASP A 2 -4.24 -22.02 -4.58
C ASP A 2 -4.23 -20.50 -4.89
N ILE A 3 -3.40 -19.70 -4.22
CA ILE A 3 -3.33 -18.26 -4.40
C ILE A 3 -2.89 -17.84 -5.82
N ILE A 4 -1.97 -18.61 -6.44
CA ILE A 4 -1.51 -18.37 -7.82
C ILE A 4 -2.64 -18.68 -8.81
N ASN A 5 -3.38 -19.74 -8.58
CA ASN A 5 -4.53 -20.12 -9.42
C ASN A 5 -5.64 -19.06 -9.34
N ARG A 6 -5.89 -18.52 -8.15
CA ARG A 6 -6.86 -17.43 -7.94
C ARG A 6 -6.43 -16.14 -8.62
N TYR A 7 -5.14 -15.80 -8.56
CA TYR A 7 -4.58 -14.67 -9.28
C TYR A 7 -4.76 -14.82 -10.80
N ASN A 8 -4.43 -16.00 -11.35
CA ASN A 8 -4.57 -16.29 -12.78
C ASN A 8 -6.04 -16.30 -13.26
N ARG A 9 -7.00 -16.57 -12.35
CA ARG A 9 -8.44 -16.49 -12.64
C ARG A 9 -9.03 -15.10 -12.42
N ASN A 10 -8.22 -14.07 -12.17
CA ASN A 10 -8.67 -12.69 -11.92
C ASN A 10 -9.51 -12.50 -10.63
N GLU A 11 -9.49 -13.43 -9.69
CA GLU A 11 -10.33 -13.39 -8.49
C GLU A 11 -9.98 -12.24 -7.53
N PHE A 12 -8.81 -11.62 -7.68
CA PHE A 12 -8.43 -10.43 -6.89
C PHE A 12 -8.85 -9.11 -7.55
N PHE A 13 -9.27 -9.15 -8.80
CA PHE A 13 -9.56 -7.95 -9.60
C PHE A 13 -11.04 -7.80 -9.92
N SER A 14 -11.83 -8.89 -9.86
CA SER A 14 -13.26 -8.85 -10.14
C SER A 14 -14.03 -9.83 -9.24
N ALA A 15 -15.11 -9.33 -8.63
CA ALA A 15 -16.01 -10.18 -7.85
C ALA A 15 -16.65 -11.28 -8.68
N ASP A 16 -16.95 -10.99 -9.95
CA ASP A 16 -17.60 -11.94 -10.87
C ASP A 16 -16.69 -13.11 -11.26
N SER A 17 -15.39 -12.97 -11.05
CA SER A 17 -14.39 -14.03 -11.32
C SER A 17 -14.27 -15.03 -10.19
N ILE A 18 -14.92 -14.80 -9.05
CA ILE A 18 -14.81 -15.66 -7.88
C ILE A 18 -15.70 -16.89 -8.03
N HIS A 19 -15.08 -18.06 -8.05
CA HIS A 19 -15.77 -19.33 -8.16
C HIS A 19 -15.89 -20.00 -6.80
N PHE A 20 -17.13 -20.37 -6.42
CA PHE A 20 -17.42 -21.12 -5.20
C PHE A 20 -17.65 -22.59 -5.56
N ASP A 21 -17.00 -23.46 -4.81
CA ASP A 21 -17.38 -24.89 -4.83
C ASP A 21 -18.64 -25.06 -3.98
N THR A 22 -19.78 -25.18 -4.65
CA THR A 22 -21.08 -25.33 -3.98
C THR A 22 -21.21 -26.65 -3.21
N SER A 23 -20.34 -27.65 -3.48
CA SER A 23 -20.27 -28.89 -2.72
C SER A 23 -19.70 -28.70 -1.33
N LEU A 24 -18.94 -27.62 -1.10
CA LEU A 24 -18.31 -27.26 0.17
C LEU A 24 -19.09 -26.17 0.91
N LYS A 25 -20.41 -26.22 0.85
CA LYS A 25 -21.31 -25.29 1.54
C LYS A 25 -21.50 -25.70 3.01
N TYR A 26 -21.30 -24.75 3.91
CA TYR A 26 -21.51 -24.94 5.35
C TYR A 26 -22.41 -23.84 5.91
N THR A 27 -23.06 -24.11 7.04
CA THR A 27 -23.84 -23.12 7.78
C THR A 27 -23.20 -22.87 9.14
N THR A 28 -22.95 -21.61 9.46
CA THR A 28 -22.43 -21.22 10.78
C THR A 28 -23.52 -21.38 11.84
N PRO A 29 -23.18 -21.45 13.16
CA PRO A 29 -24.17 -21.50 14.24
C PRO A 29 -25.18 -20.35 14.21
N GLY A 30 -24.79 -19.17 13.65
CA GLY A 30 -25.68 -18.02 13.45
C GLY A 30 -26.53 -18.08 12.18
N GLY A 31 -26.61 -19.22 11.47
CA GLY A 31 -27.43 -19.42 10.27
C GLY A 31 -26.84 -18.86 8.98
N ARG A 32 -25.61 -18.34 8.97
CA ARG A 32 -24.97 -17.79 7.80
C ARG A 32 -24.35 -18.88 6.94
N THR A 33 -24.59 -18.85 5.63
CA THR A 33 -23.92 -19.71 4.67
C THR A 33 -22.49 -19.26 4.41
N VAL A 34 -21.54 -20.19 4.47
CA VAL A 34 -20.13 -20.01 4.11
C VAL A 34 -19.68 -21.15 3.19
N TYR A 35 -18.66 -20.89 2.37
CA TYR A 35 -18.10 -21.90 1.47
C TYR A 35 -16.67 -22.22 1.88
N GLY A 36 -16.32 -23.52 1.85
CA GLY A 36 -14.97 -24.00 2.07
C GLY A 36 -14.14 -24.04 0.79
N GLY A 37 -12.86 -24.46 0.93
CA GLY A 37 -11.98 -24.76 -0.20
C GLY A 37 -11.19 -23.58 -0.78
N GLY A 38 -11.47 -22.33 -0.41
CA GLY A 38 -10.79 -21.16 -1.00
C GLY A 38 -10.46 -20.03 -0.01
N GLY A 39 -10.45 -20.32 1.29
CA GLY A 39 -10.27 -19.29 2.33
C GLY A 39 -11.59 -18.63 2.73
N ILE A 40 -11.51 -17.52 3.45
CA ILE A 40 -12.69 -16.78 3.93
C ILE A 40 -13.06 -15.73 2.88
N MET A 41 -14.30 -15.84 2.36
CA MET A 41 -14.84 -14.84 1.43
C MET A 41 -15.27 -13.59 2.20
N PRO A 42 -14.82 -12.39 1.81
CA PRO A 42 -15.29 -11.15 2.42
C PRO A 42 -16.74 -10.84 2.04
N ASP A 43 -17.48 -10.20 2.95
CA ASP A 43 -18.85 -9.71 2.67
C ASP A 43 -18.86 -8.56 1.67
N ILE A 44 -17.80 -7.78 1.66
CA ILE A 44 -17.62 -6.64 0.76
C ILE A 44 -16.29 -6.88 0.03
N PHE A 45 -16.39 -7.15 -1.26
CA PHE A 45 -15.23 -7.30 -2.11
C PHE A 45 -14.71 -5.93 -2.54
N ILE A 46 -13.41 -5.71 -2.37
CA ILE A 46 -12.69 -4.53 -2.88
C ILE A 46 -11.64 -5.04 -3.86
N PRO A 47 -11.77 -4.71 -5.16
CA PRO A 47 -10.78 -5.13 -6.15
C PRO A 47 -9.41 -4.51 -5.86
N MET A 48 -8.34 -5.24 -6.18
CA MET A 48 -6.99 -4.73 -6.09
C MET A 48 -6.81 -3.59 -7.10
N ASP A 49 -6.53 -2.38 -6.62
CA ASP A 49 -6.18 -1.25 -7.48
C ASP A 49 -4.71 -1.35 -7.90
N THR A 50 -4.50 -1.60 -9.19
CA THR A 50 -3.17 -1.65 -9.81
C THR A 50 -2.87 -0.46 -10.73
N THR A 51 -3.74 0.55 -10.75
CA THR A 51 -3.60 1.71 -11.65
C THR A 51 -2.29 2.47 -11.42
N GLY A 52 -1.82 2.50 -10.17
CA GLY A 52 -0.53 3.08 -9.79
C GLY A 52 0.71 2.23 -10.13
N TYR A 53 0.55 1.00 -10.64
CA TYR A 53 1.65 0.05 -10.89
C TYR A 53 2.16 0.15 -12.34
N THR A 54 2.67 1.32 -12.71
CA THR A 54 3.25 1.55 -14.03
C THR A 54 4.59 0.82 -14.21
N ALA A 55 5.10 0.75 -15.44
CA ALA A 55 6.43 0.18 -15.71
C ALA A 55 7.55 0.94 -14.96
N TYR A 56 7.42 2.27 -14.79
CA TYR A 56 8.35 3.06 -13.97
C TYR A 56 8.29 2.65 -12.50
N TYR A 57 7.08 2.54 -11.92
CA TYR A 57 6.90 2.07 -10.55
C TYR A 57 7.51 0.69 -10.34
N ASN A 58 7.19 -0.27 -11.22
CA ASN A 58 7.72 -1.63 -11.14
C ASN A 58 9.26 -1.64 -11.23
N LYS A 59 9.85 -0.77 -12.06
CA LYS A 59 11.29 -0.64 -12.17
C LYS A 59 11.93 -0.13 -10.89
N VAL A 60 11.43 0.97 -10.30
CA VAL A 60 12.01 1.51 -9.04
C VAL A 60 11.81 0.55 -7.87
N TRP A 61 10.73 -0.22 -7.87
CA TRP A 61 10.46 -1.26 -6.88
C TRP A 61 11.44 -2.43 -7.04
N ASN A 62 11.48 -3.07 -8.21
CA ASN A 62 12.27 -4.28 -8.47
C ASN A 62 13.78 -4.04 -8.38
N THR A 63 14.26 -2.83 -8.65
CA THR A 63 15.67 -2.44 -8.46
C THR A 63 15.99 -2.01 -7.04
N ASN A 64 14.99 -2.03 -6.14
CA ASN A 64 15.10 -1.60 -4.75
C ASN A 64 15.55 -0.13 -4.57
N VAL A 65 15.48 0.69 -5.63
CA VAL A 65 15.90 2.09 -5.61
C VAL A 65 15.03 2.91 -4.69
N LEU A 66 13.72 2.63 -4.63
CA LEU A 66 12.78 3.30 -3.74
C LEU A 66 13.19 3.12 -2.27
N TYR A 67 13.42 1.89 -1.84
CA TYR A 67 13.81 1.62 -0.46
C TYR A 67 15.19 2.19 -0.11
N ARG A 68 16.18 2.05 -1.00
CA ARG A 68 17.51 2.63 -0.80
C ARG A 68 17.48 4.16 -0.66
N PHE A 69 16.63 4.83 -1.43
CA PHE A 69 16.42 6.27 -1.27
C PHE A 69 15.92 6.60 0.14
N THR A 70 14.96 5.84 0.67
CA THR A 70 14.42 6.15 2.00
C THR A 70 15.46 6.01 3.11
N LEU A 71 16.37 5.05 3.00
CA LEU A 71 17.50 4.91 3.93
C LEU A 71 18.47 6.08 3.81
N ASP A 72 18.90 6.41 2.58
CA ASP A 72 19.80 7.55 2.33
C ASP A 72 19.18 8.88 2.79
N PHE A 73 17.89 9.08 2.51
CA PHE A 73 17.15 10.26 2.96
C PHE A 73 17.10 10.34 4.49
N THR A 74 16.75 9.23 5.15
CA THR A 74 16.71 9.14 6.62
C THR A 74 18.09 9.46 7.22
N ASP A 75 19.16 8.91 6.66
CA ASP A 75 20.52 9.13 7.18
C ASP A 75 20.97 10.59 7.03
N ARG A 76 20.62 11.24 5.92
CA ARG A 76 20.92 12.68 5.72
C ARG A 76 20.14 13.59 6.66
N HIS A 77 18.98 13.17 7.13
CA HIS A 77 18.10 13.93 8.01
C HIS A 77 17.96 13.30 9.41
N ARG A 78 18.99 12.53 9.84
CA ARG A 78 18.93 11.70 11.05
C ARG A 78 18.48 12.46 12.28
N GLU A 79 19.03 13.63 12.54
CA GLU A 79 18.71 14.43 13.72
C GLU A 79 17.23 14.85 13.72
N GLU A 80 16.69 15.28 12.57
CA GLU A 80 15.29 15.68 12.45
C GLU A 80 14.36 14.45 12.57
N VAL A 81 14.72 13.34 11.92
CA VAL A 81 13.95 12.08 11.95
C VAL A 81 13.87 11.51 13.36
N ASP A 82 14.97 11.50 14.11
CA ASP A 82 15.03 10.98 15.48
C ASP A 82 14.28 11.89 16.49
N ALA A 83 14.05 13.15 16.14
CA ALA A 83 13.25 14.08 16.93
C ALA A 83 11.74 13.94 16.79
N ILE A 84 11.25 13.21 15.74
CA ILE A 84 9.81 13.03 15.46
C ILE A 84 9.19 12.06 16.46
N LYS A 85 8.21 12.56 17.24
CA LYS A 85 7.52 11.78 18.29
C LYS A 85 6.00 11.74 18.14
N SER A 86 5.45 12.41 17.13
CA SER A 86 4.02 12.40 16.84
C SER A 86 3.73 12.41 15.34
N LEU A 87 2.50 12.04 14.94
CA LEU A 87 2.07 12.04 13.54
C LEU A 87 2.03 13.46 12.96
N GLU A 88 1.68 14.46 13.79
CA GLU A 88 1.66 15.86 13.39
C GLU A 88 3.08 16.33 13.04
N GLN A 89 4.08 16.00 13.87
CA GLN A 89 5.48 16.32 13.59
C GLN A 89 5.99 15.60 12.34
N LEU A 90 5.52 14.36 12.09
CA LEU A 90 5.86 13.62 10.89
C LEU A 90 5.29 14.30 9.62
N ASP A 91 4.05 14.78 9.68
CA ASP A 91 3.43 15.53 8.58
C ASP A 91 4.15 16.88 8.34
N GLU A 92 4.50 17.61 9.41
CA GLU A 92 5.28 18.84 9.32
C GLU A 92 6.67 18.61 8.71
N PHE A 93 7.33 17.50 9.07
CA PHE A 93 8.59 17.11 8.47
C PHE A 93 8.43 16.85 6.96
N PHE A 94 7.44 16.07 6.56
CA PHE A 94 7.21 15.80 5.13
C PHE A 94 6.79 17.04 4.34
N ALA A 95 6.13 18.01 4.96
CA ALA A 95 5.75 19.25 4.30
C ALA A 95 6.95 20.13 3.90
N LYS A 96 8.10 19.95 4.55
CA LYS A 96 9.35 20.69 4.26
C LYS A 96 10.12 20.12 3.06
N HIS A 97 9.79 18.88 2.61
CA HIS A 97 10.57 18.16 1.61
C HIS A 97 9.73 17.81 0.38
N ASP A 98 10.25 18.11 -0.81
CA ASP A 98 9.70 17.57 -2.06
C ASP A 98 10.27 16.18 -2.34
N LEU A 99 9.73 15.18 -1.60
CA LEU A 99 10.18 13.79 -1.68
C LEU A 99 10.16 13.23 -3.11
N ILE A 100 9.19 13.61 -3.93
CA ILE A 100 9.11 13.12 -5.31
C ILE A 100 10.26 13.68 -6.15
N LYS A 101 10.56 14.97 -6.03
CA LYS A 101 11.68 15.60 -6.75
C LYS A 101 13.03 15.00 -6.31
N GLU A 102 13.24 14.85 -5.02
CA GLU A 102 14.47 14.27 -4.49
C GLU A 102 14.62 12.80 -4.89
N PHE A 103 13.54 12.04 -4.79
CA PHE A 103 13.50 10.64 -5.21
C PHE A 103 13.81 10.46 -6.69
N THR A 104 13.18 11.24 -7.57
CA THR A 104 13.41 11.10 -9.02
C THR A 104 14.86 11.42 -9.38
N ALA A 105 15.45 12.47 -8.79
CA ALA A 105 16.86 12.77 -8.97
C ALA A 105 17.78 11.66 -8.46
N TYR A 106 17.43 11.02 -7.34
CA TYR A 106 18.16 9.87 -6.81
C TYR A 106 18.03 8.65 -7.74
N ALA A 107 16.82 8.35 -8.21
CA ALA A 107 16.55 7.22 -9.11
C ALA A 107 17.34 7.35 -10.42
N GLU A 108 17.38 8.54 -11.02
CA GLU A 108 18.16 8.82 -12.24
C GLU A 108 19.66 8.58 -12.03
N ARG A 109 20.24 9.06 -10.93
CA ARG A 109 21.64 8.79 -10.58
C ARG A 109 21.93 7.30 -10.36
N ASN A 110 20.91 6.51 -10.02
CA ASN A 110 21.01 5.07 -9.82
C ASN A 110 20.52 4.24 -11.03
N GLY A 111 20.50 4.84 -12.23
CA GLY A 111 20.24 4.15 -13.50
C GLY A 111 18.74 3.92 -13.82
N VAL A 112 17.83 4.57 -13.11
CA VAL A 112 16.38 4.50 -13.39
C VAL A 112 15.91 5.84 -13.94
N ALA A 113 15.88 5.97 -15.27
CA ALA A 113 15.39 7.18 -15.95
C ALA A 113 13.91 7.44 -15.63
N THR A 114 13.58 8.70 -15.36
CA THR A 114 12.22 9.12 -15.04
C THR A 114 11.34 9.17 -16.29
N ASN A 115 10.22 8.46 -16.26
CA ASN A 115 9.13 8.64 -17.23
C ASN A 115 8.05 9.53 -16.59
N ARG A 116 7.95 10.79 -17.04
CA ARG A 116 7.07 11.80 -16.44
C ARG A 116 5.60 11.40 -16.43
N HIS A 117 5.11 10.79 -17.52
CA HIS A 117 3.72 10.36 -17.62
C HIS A 117 3.44 9.23 -16.63
N GLN A 118 4.27 8.20 -16.59
CA GLN A 118 4.12 7.08 -15.67
C GLN A 118 4.33 7.50 -14.21
N LEU A 119 5.25 8.41 -13.95
CA LEU A 119 5.43 9.01 -12.63
C LEU A 119 4.17 9.75 -12.17
N ALA A 120 3.51 10.51 -13.03
CA ALA A 120 2.26 11.20 -12.69
C ALA A 120 1.17 10.19 -12.25
N VAL A 121 1.03 9.06 -12.95
CA VAL A 121 0.10 7.99 -12.61
C VAL A 121 0.47 7.32 -11.29
N SER A 122 1.75 7.01 -11.06
CA SER A 122 2.22 6.27 -9.88
C SER A 122 2.53 7.18 -8.67
N ARG A 123 2.38 8.50 -8.81
CA ARG A 123 2.87 9.49 -7.85
C ARG A 123 2.39 9.23 -6.42
N ASN A 124 1.09 8.98 -6.26
CA ASN A 124 0.50 8.78 -4.93
C ASN A 124 1.00 7.48 -4.29
N THR A 125 1.12 6.41 -5.07
CA THR A 125 1.64 5.11 -4.60
C THR A 125 3.11 5.24 -4.20
N ILE A 126 3.94 5.88 -5.02
CA ILE A 126 5.36 6.13 -4.71
C ILE A 126 5.47 7.00 -3.45
N LEU A 127 4.74 8.11 -3.38
CA LEU A 127 4.81 9.04 -2.25
C LEU A 127 4.39 8.38 -0.93
N ALA A 128 3.30 7.60 -0.94
CA ALA A 128 2.85 6.86 0.24
C ALA A 128 3.91 5.89 0.74
N GLN A 129 4.58 5.17 -0.15
CA GLN A 129 5.65 4.24 0.20
C GLN A 129 6.91 4.96 0.71
N LEU A 130 7.33 6.05 0.06
CA LEU A 130 8.46 6.85 0.55
C LEU A 130 8.20 7.33 1.98
N ARG A 131 7.03 7.94 2.22
CA ARG A 131 6.62 8.41 3.54
C ARG A 131 6.53 7.28 4.56
N ALA A 132 5.97 6.13 4.15
CA ALA A 132 5.83 4.97 5.04
C ALA A 132 7.19 4.43 5.50
N TYR A 133 8.14 4.22 4.58
CA TYR A 133 9.47 3.71 4.94
C TYR A 133 10.29 4.74 5.75
N ILE A 134 10.22 6.03 5.42
CA ILE A 134 10.85 7.08 6.22
C ILE A 134 10.18 7.15 7.60
N GLY A 135 8.85 7.11 7.67
CA GLY A 135 8.09 7.11 8.92
C GLY A 135 8.44 5.93 9.84
N ARG A 136 8.70 4.75 9.26
CA ARG A 136 9.17 3.57 10.01
C ARG A 136 10.53 3.78 10.67
N ASN A 137 11.40 4.59 10.07
CA ASN A 137 12.73 4.90 10.59
C ASN A 137 12.72 5.99 11.68
N THR A 138 11.58 6.56 12.00
CA THR A 138 11.40 7.46 13.14
C THR A 138 11.20 6.67 14.45
N PRO A 139 11.27 7.29 15.64
CA PRO A 139 10.89 6.64 16.89
C PRO A 139 9.45 6.09 16.94
N MET A 140 8.58 6.49 15.99
CA MET A 140 7.23 5.98 15.88
C MET A 140 7.15 4.58 15.26
N GLY A 141 8.19 4.13 14.54
CA GLY A 141 8.28 2.80 13.97
C GLY A 141 7.08 2.44 13.08
N ASP A 142 6.43 1.32 13.40
CA ASP A 142 5.28 0.83 12.63
C ASP A 142 4.08 1.80 12.62
N ALA A 143 3.87 2.61 13.65
CA ALA A 143 2.82 3.62 13.63
C ALA A 143 3.06 4.66 12.51
N GLY A 144 4.31 5.12 12.36
CA GLY A 144 4.70 6.02 11.27
C GLY A 144 4.58 5.38 9.88
N PHE A 145 4.87 4.07 9.78
CA PHE A 145 4.69 3.34 8.52
C PHE A 145 3.22 3.23 8.13
N TYR A 146 2.39 2.65 9.01
CA TYR A 146 1.00 2.39 8.68
C TYR A 146 0.18 3.65 8.48
N TYR A 147 0.46 4.73 9.21
CA TYR A 147 -0.16 6.03 9.01
C TYR A 147 -0.07 6.49 7.55
N ASN A 148 1.10 6.34 6.93
CA ASN A 148 1.33 6.79 5.57
C ASN A 148 0.86 5.78 4.50
N ILE A 149 1.04 4.47 4.72
CA ILE A 149 0.65 3.47 3.72
C ILE A 149 -0.87 3.35 3.60
N TYR A 150 -1.61 3.60 4.68
CA TYR A 150 -3.08 3.60 4.66
C TYR A 150 -3.69 4.68 3.77
N ALA A 151 -2.94 5.71 3.41
CA ALA A 151 -3.40 6.72 2.46
C ALA A 151 -3.77 6.14 1.07
N VAL A 152 -3.22 4.97 0.71
CA VAL A 152 -3.48 4.27 -0.57
C VAL A 152 -4.14 2.90 -0.38
N ASP A 153 -4.59 2.55 0.83
CA ASP A 153 -5.25 1.28 1.13
C ASP A 153 -6.78 1.44 1.06
N GLU A 154 -7.35 1.08 -0.08
CA GLU A 154 -8.81 1.16 -0.30
C GLU A 154 -9.60 0.14 0.54
N VAL A 155 -9.01 -1.00 0.88
CA VAL A 155 -9.65 -2.01 1.74
C VAL A 155 -9.83 -1.44 3.14
N LEU A 156 -8.80 -0.81 3.70
CA LEU A 156 -8.87 -0.18 5.01
C LEU A 156 -9.85 1.00 5.02
N LYS A 157 -9.80 1.87 4.01
CA LYS A 157 -10.74 3.00 3.89
C LYS A 157 -12.18 2.51 3.91
N ARG A 158 -12.50 1.49 3.13
CA ARG A 158 -13.82 0.89 3.11
C ARG A 158 -14.21 0.26 4.45
N ALA A 159 -13.31 -0.48 5.09
CA ALA A 159 -13.55 -1.09 6.40
C ALA A 159 -13.89 -0.04 7.47
N VAL A 160 -13.18 1.10 7.48
CA VAL A 160 -13.46 2.21 8.40
C VAL A 160 -14.85 2.80 8.17
N VAL A 161 -15.28 2.95 6.91
CA VAL A 161 -16.63 3.44 6.57
C VAL A 161 -17.70 2.47 7.09
N GLU A 162 -17.52 1.16 6.87
CA GLU A 162 -18.47 0.13 7.31
C GLU A 162 -18.61 0.07 8.85
N ILE A 163 -17.48 0.15 9.57
CA ILE A 163 -17.50 0.14 11.03
C ILE A 163 -18.22 1.38 11.58
N LYS A 164 -17.98 2.56 10.98
CA LYS A 164 -18.64 3.80 11.40
C LYS A 164 -20.15 3.78 11.13
N SER A 165 -20.58 3.16 10.02
CA SER A 165 -22.00 3.06 9.67
C SER A 165 -22.79 2.13 10.60
N ARG A 166 -22.16 1.07 11.14
CA ARG A 166 -22.79 0.10 12.06
C ARG A 166 -22.91 0.60 13.51
N LYS A 167 -22.21 1.68 13.86
CA LYS A 167 -22.29 2.30 15.22
C LYS A 167 -23.50 3.23 15.40
N LYS A 168 -24.37 3.34 14.41
CA LYS A 168 -25.68 4.02 14.53
C LYS A 168 -26.78 2.98 14.71
#